data_a8537c29a7925f79f96526d24f449373
#
_entry.id   a8537c29a7925f79f96526d24f449373
#
_cell.length_a   1.000
_cell.length_b   1.000
_cell.length_c   1.000
_cell.angle_alpha   90.00
_cell.angle_beta   90.00
_cell.angle_gamma   90.00
#
_symmetry.space_group_name_H-M   'P 1'
#
loop_
_entity.id
_entity.type
_entity.pdbx_description
1 polymer ?
#
loop_
_entity_poly.entity_id
_entity_poly.type
_entity_poly.pdbx_seq_one_letter_code
_entity_poly.pdbx_strand_id
1 'polypeptide(L)'
;MQTEEFFLFDTVNTVTAPVLDSSTIAAVKAACLRYEKLFSRFDEQSQLFRINNAHGAPVDADPELAQFIETSLAYCEASGGLFDITMGSVTRLWNFKNGTIPAEGDVRAALAHVNWRGVHVNGSTVQLADPEACLELGGIAKGYIADGVLDVLARHGVEHAIVNLGGNVAVMGGRLDGTPWQVGLRQPIASHGIPVTAMFAAVGVTSGSVVTSGVYERAFTSDGKAYHHIIDPRTGFPAESDVVSATVVSRTSLEGDGYSTSLILMGAEGALQFAAQHPEIDIVLVDAQGRIFATPGIGDRVPFRLLNSER
;
A
#
# COMPACT_ATOMS: atom_id res chain seq x y z
N MET A 1 -5.07 26.60 5.08
CA MET A 1 -4.50 25.35 4.58
C MET A 1 -4.12 25.51 3.12
N GLN A 2 -2.92 25.12 2.73
CA GLN A 2 -2.45 25.08 1.35
C GLN A 2 -2.31 23.64 0.93
N THR A 3 -2.62 23.34 -0.33
CA THR A 3 -2.51 21.99 -0.91
C THR A 3 -1.65 22.07 -2.16
N GLU A 4 -0.62 21.24 -2.22
CA GLU A 4 0.16 20.97 -3.42
C GLU A 4 -0.27 19.64 -4.00
N GLU A 5 -0.51 19.62 -5.31
CA GLU A 5 -0.84 18.40 -6.06
C GLU A 5 0.24 18.13 -7.11
N PHE A 6 0.63 16.86 -7.24
CA PHE A 6 1.60 16.42 -8.24
C PHE A 6 1.34 14.97 -8.65
N PHE A 7 1.78 14.60 -9.87
CA PHE A 7 1.66 13.26 -10.40
C PHE A 7 3.00 12.54 -10.35
N LEU A 8 3.10 11.46 -9.57
CA LEU A 8 4.23 10.52 -9.48
C LEU A 8 3.69 9.14 -9.07
N PHE A 9 4.48 8.09 -9.22
CA PHE A 9 4.10 6.70 -8.83
C PHE A 9 2.82 6.21 -9.53
N ASP A 10 2.56 6.69 -10.76
CA ASP A 10 1.36 6.40 -11.57
C ASP A 10 0.04 6.82 -10.88
N THR A 11 0.11 7.84 -10.01
CA THR A 11 -1.06 8.35 -9.28
C THR A 11 -0.96 9.85 -9.00
N VAL A 12 -2.11 10.44 -8.66
CA VAL A 12 -2.19 11.81 -8.13
C VAL A 12 -1.86 11.79 -6.65
N ASN A 13 -0.97 12.68 -6.23
CA ASN A 13 -0.53 12.83 -4.85
C ASN A 13 -0.85 14.23 -4.35
N THR A 14 -1.20 14.37 -3.08
CA THR A 14 -1.45 15.66 -2.45
C THR A 14 -0.73 15.77 -1.12
N VAL A 15 -0.22 16.98 -0.86
CA VAL A 15 0.32 17.38 0.43
C VAL A 15 -0.43 18.63 0.88
N THR A 16 -1.06 18.59 2.05
CA THR A 16 -1.80 19.72 2.61
C THR A 16 -1.24 20.08 3.98
N ALA A 17 -0.92 21.35 4.18
CA ALA A 17 -0.41 21.88 5.44
C ALA A 17 -0.89 23.35 5.62
N PRO A 18 -0.73 23.95 6.81
CA PRO A 18 -1.07 25.36 7.03
C PRO A 18 -0.31 26.30 6.08
N VAL A 19 0.99 26.06 5.90
CA VAL A 19 1.88 26.79 4.99
C VAL A 19 2.78 25.77 4.27
N LEU A 20 2.90 25.94 2.97
CA LEU A 20 3.82 25.20 2.11
C LEU A 20 4.59 26.22 1.26
N ASP A 21 5.81 26.57 1.65
CA ASP A 21 6.64 27.42 0.83
C ASP A 21 7.29 26.66 -0.33
N SER A 22 7.85 27.40 -1.28
CA SER A 22 8.45 26.83 -2.49
C SER A 22 9.62 25.88 -2.19
N SER A 23 10.36 26.13 -1.11
CA SER A 23 11.50 25.29 -0.72
C SER A 23 11.04 23.97 -0.15
N THR A 24 10.00 23.97 0.67
CA THR A 24 9.37 22.76 1.22
C THR A 24 8.75 21.89 0.12
N ILE A 25 8.01 22.51 -0.80
CA ILE A 25 7.44 21.81 -1.96
C ILE A 25 8.55 21.18 -2.82
N ALA A 26 9.61 21.92 -3.11
CA ALA A 26 10.74 21.42 -3.88
C ALA A 26 11.43 20.23 -3.19
N ALA A 27 11.62 20.30 -1.86
CA ALA A 27 12.20 19.20 -1.08
C ALA A 27 11.32 17.94 -1.09
N VAL A 28 10.01 18.08 -0.94
CA VAL A 28 9.05 16.96 -1.04
C VAL A 28 9.12 16.30 -2.42
N LYS A 29 9.04 17.09 -3.49
CA LYS A 29 9.13 16.55 -4.86
C LYS A 29 10.47 15.88 -5.14
N ALA A 30 11.58 16.45 -4.66
CA ALA A 30 12.91 15.85 -4.79
C ALA A 30 13.02 14.52 -4.05
N ALA A 31 12.45 14.40 -2.84
CA ALA A 31 12.38 13.13 -2.12
C ALA A 31 11.56 12.09 -2.87
N CYS A 32 10.37 12.44 -3.37
CA CYS A 32 9.55 11.53 -4.16
C CYS A 32 10.27 11.05 -5.43
N LEU A 33 10.93 11.95 -6.17
CA LEU A 33 11.72 11.56 -7.36
C LEU A 33 12.90 10.66 -7.01
N ARG A 34 13.53 10.85 -5.85
CA ARG A 34 14.58 9.96 -5.37
C ARG A 34 14.04 8.57 -5.08
N TYR A 35 12.89 8.46 -4.42
CA TYR A 35 12.25 7.17 -4.15
C TYR A 35 11.84 6.43 -5.43
N GLU A 36 11.35 7.15 -6.44
CA GLU A 36 11.04 6.55 -7.75
C GLU A 36 12.29 5.90 -8.37
N LYS A 37 13.44 6.58 -8.31
CA LYS A 37 14.72 6.04 -8.79
C LYS A 37 15.25 4.87 -7.95
N LEU A 38 14.87 4.75 -6.70
CA LEU A 38 15.26 3.61 -5.87
C LEU A 38 14.34 2.40 -6.12
N PHE A 39 13.02 2.63 -6.17
CA PHE A 39 12.00 1.59 -6.00
C PHE A 39 11.28 1.18 -7.29
N SER A 40 11.48 1.88 -8.40
CA SER A 40 10.83 1.52 -9.67
C SER A 40 11.39 0.22 -10.22
N ARG A 41 10.52 -0.75 -10.51
CA ARG A 41 10.91 -1.96 -11.24
C ARG A 41 10.88 -1.78 -12.76
N PHE A 42 10.39 -0.64 -13.25
CA PHE A 42 10.21 -0.35 -14.67
C PHE A 42 11.28 0.56 -15.25
N ASP A 43 11.88 1.41 -14.42
CA ASP A 43 12.96 2.31 -14.83
C ASP A 43 14.28 1.57 -14.85
N GLU A 44 14.89 1.40 -16.02
CA GLU A 44 16.19 0.72 -16.21
C GLU A 44 17.33 1.40 -15.42
N GLN A 45 17.16 2.68 -15.04
CA GLN A 45 18.13 3.41 -14.23
C GLN A 45 17.90 3.23 -12.73
N SER A 46 16.81 2.59 -12.32
CA SER A 46 16.51 2.37 -10.91
C SER A 46 17.40 1.28 -10.30
N GLN A 47 17.56 1.36 -8.99
CA GLN A 47 18.33 0.35 -8.28
C GLN A 47 17.57 -0.96 -8.14
N LEU A 48 16.25 -0.93 -7.97
CA LEU A 48 15.43 -2.14 -7.92
C LEU A 48 15.47 -2.90 -9.26
N PHE A 49 15.42 -2.18 -10.39
CA PHE A 49 15.58 -2.79 -11.71
C PHE A 49 16.93 -3.52 -11.83
N ARG A 50 18.01 -2.89 -11.34
CA ARG A 50 19.34 -3.49 -11.34
C ARG A 50 19.41 -4.76 -10.51
N ILE A 51 18.76 -4.81 -9.33
CA ILE A 51 18.68 -6.02 -8.51
C ILE A 51 17.92 -7.11 -9.25
N ASN A 52 16.77 -6.78 -9.83
CA ASN A 52 15.92 -7.72 -10.56
C ASN A 52 16.60 -8.32 -11.82
N ASN A 53 17.58 -7.63 -12.40
CA ASN A 53 18.30 -8.07 -13.59
C ASN A 53 19.72 -8.57 -13.27
N ALA A 54 20.03 -8.83 -12.01
CA ALA A 54 21.33 -9.34 -11.60
C ALA A 54 21.45 -10.87 -11.72
N HIS A 55 20.35 -11.58 -12.04
CA HIS A 55 20.32 -13.03 -12.25
C HIS A 55 21.00 -13.82 -11.13
N GLY A 56 20.68 -13.50 -9.88
CA GLY A 56 21.24 -14.17 -8.71
C GLY A 56 22.60 -13.63 -8.23
N ALA A 57 23.24 -12.74 -8.99
CA ALA A 57 24.45 -12.07 -8.53
C ALA A 57 24.16 -11.07 -7.39
N PRO A 58 25.03 -10.93 -6.39
CA PRO A 58 24.88 -9.92 -5.35
C PRO A 58 25.04 -8.51 -5.95
N VAL A 59 24.20 -7.58 -5.50
CA VAL A 59 24.18 -6.18 -5.94
C VAL A 59 24.42 -5.29 -4.74
N ASP A 60 25.40 -4.40 -4.81
CA ASP A 60 25.56 -3.32 -3.85
C ASP A 60 24.55 -2.22 -4.15
N ALA A 61 23.58 -2.05 -3.26
CA ALA A 61 22.46 -1.13 -3.37
C ALA A 61 22.65 0.08 -2.48
N ASP A 62 21.80 1.10 -2.67
CA ASP A 62 21.67 2.18 -1.69
C ASP A 62 21.29 1.59 -0.33
N PRO A 63 21.95 1.99 0.77
CA PRO A 63 21.67 1.46 2.10
C PRO A 63 20.19 1.60 2.50
N GLU A 64 19.51 2.66 2.05
CA GLU A 64 18.09 2.87 2.31
C GLU A 64 17.22 1.84 1.57
N LEU A 65 17.53 1.51 0.31
CA LEU A 65 16.84 0.46 -0.42
C LEU A 65 17.06 -0.90 0.23
N ALA A 66 18.31 -1.24 0.61
CA ALA A 66 18.61 -2.49 1.27
C ALA A 66 17.84 -2.65 2.59
N GLN A 67 17.82 -1.60 3.42
CA GLN A 67 17.05 -1.59 4.66
C GLN A 67 15.55 -1.65 4.42
N PHE A 68 15.03 -0.99 3.39
CA PHE A 68 13.61 -1.07 3.03
C PHE A 68 13.23 -2.48 2.56
N ILE A 69 14.07 -3.17 1.79
CA ILE A 69 13.87 -4.58 1.42
C ILE A 69 13.86 -5.45 2.69
N GLU A 70 14.83 -5.30 3.59
CA GLU A 70 14.90 -6.05 4.85
C GLU A 70 13.65 -5.83 5.70
N THR A 71 13.18 -4.57 5.81
CA THR A 71 11.93 -4.25 6.50
C THR A 71 10.72 -4.90 5.82
N SER A 72 10.69 -4.91 4.49
CA SER A 72 9.61 -5.55 3.72
C SER A 72 9.56 -7.07 3.94
N LEU A 73 10.71 -7.72 4.14
CA LEU A 73 10.78 -9.15 4.49
C LEU A 73 10.10 -9.45 5.83
N ALA A 74 10.15 -8.54 6.81
CA ALA A 74 9.45 -8.71 8.07
C ALA A 74 7.92 -8.75 7.87
N TYR A 75 7.37 -7.97 6.92
CA TYR A 75 5.94 -8.05 6.57
C TYR A 75 5.60 -9.32 5.79
N CYS A 76 6.53 -9.85 4.98
CA CYS A 76 6.36 -11.17 4.35
C CYS A 76 6.24 -12.26 5.43
N GLU A 77 7.10 -12.23 6.45
CA GLU A 77 7.07 -13.17 7.56
C GLU A 77 5.80 -13.02 8.40
N ALA A 78 5.46 -11.80 8.82
CA ALA A 78 4.29 -11.51 9.66
C ALA A 78 2.97 -11.95 9.00
N SER A 79 2.86 -11.81 7.67
CA SER A 79 1.69 -12.26 6.90
C SER A 79 1.69 -13.75 6.56
N GLY A 80 2.73 -14.51 6.97
CA GLY A 80 2.90 -15.91 6.57
C GLY A 80 3.13 -16.09 5.06
N GLY A 81 3.63 -15.06 4.38
CA GLY A 81 3.90 -15.06 2.94
C GLY A 81 2.68 -14.67 2.08
N LEU A 82 1.58 -14.20 2.67
CA LEU A 82 0.46 -13.62 1.90
C LEU A 82 0.85 -12.27 1.29
N PHE A 83 1.71 -11.51 1.94
CA PHE A 83 2.49 -10.47 1.32
C PHE A 83 3.86 -11.06 0.95
N ASP A 84 4.25 -10.99 -0.31
CA ASP A 84 5.53 -11.52 -0.78
C ASP A 84 6.14 -10.55 -1.79
N ILE A 85 7.28 -9.96 -1.44
CA ILE A 85 7.95 -8.97 -2.29
C ILE A 85 8.55 -9.56 -3.57
N THR A 86 8.59 -10.89 -3.72
CA THR A 86 9.05 -11.56 -4.95
C THR A 86 7.91 -11.82 -5.95
N MET A 87 6.70 -11.36 -5.63
CA MET A 87 5.52 -11.45 -6.53
C MET A 87 5.71 -10.71 -7.86
N GLY A 88 6.75 -9.89 -8.01
CA GLY A 88 7.16 -9.32 -9.28
C GLY A 88 7.32 -10.34 -10.40
N SER A 89 7.73 -11.58 -10.06
CA SER A 89 7.82 -12.70 -11.00
C SER A 89 6.49 -13.02 -11.66
N VAL A 90 5.37 -12.92 -10.94
CA VAL A 90 4.01 -13.18 -11.39
C VAL A 90 3.33 -11.91 -11.90
N THR A 91 3.40 -10.81 -11.13
CA THR A 91 2.67 -9.58 -11.45
C THR A 91 3.08 -8.95 -12.76
N ARG A 92 4.32 -9.21 -13.24
CA ARG A 92 4.79 -8.76 -14.56
C ARG A 92 4.04 -9.38 -15.75
N LEU A 93 3.35 -10.50 -15.54
CA LEU A 93 2.55 -11.19 -16.57
C LEU A 93 1.18 -10.52 -16.73
N TRP A 94 0.69 -9.85 -15.69
CA TRP A 94 -0.61 -9.20 -15.68
C TRP A 94 -0.54 -7.77 -16.20
N ASN A 95 -1.52 -7.37 -17.00
CA ASN A 95 -1.69 -5.96 -17.36
C ASN A 95 -3.15 -5.54 -17.16
N PHE A 96 -3.42 -4.96 -15.99
CA PHE A 96 -4.76 -4.54 -15.60
C PHE A 96 -5.26 -3.31 -16.37
N LYS A 97 -4.37 -2.52 -16.99
CA LYS A 97 -4.75 -1.38 -17.84
C LYS A 97 -5.32 -1.86 -19.20
N ASN A 98 -4.74 -2.92 -19.75
CA ASN A 98 -5.12 -3.46 -21.06
C ASN A 98 -6.00 -4.72 -20.95
N GLY A 99 -6.32 -5.18 -19.75
CA GLY A 99 -7.10 -6.40 -19.54
C GLY A 99 -6.38 -7.68 -19.94
N THR A 100 -5.04 -7.73 -19.83
CA THR A 100 -4.27 -8.93 -20.17
C THR A 100 -4.38 -9.98 -19.08
N ILE A 101 -4.85 -11.16 -19.45
CA ILE A 101 -4.88 -12.36 -18.59
C ILE A 101 -3.77 -13.30 -19.08
N PRO A 102 -2.78 -13.64 -18.25
CA PRO A 102 -1.72 -14.55 -18.62
C PRO A 102 -2.24 -15.99 -18.77
N ALA A 103 -1.57 -16.81 -19.58
CA ALA A 103 -1.86 -18.22 -19.66
C ALA A 103 -1.54 -18.92 -18.33
N GLU A 104 -2.36 -19.89 -17.93
CA GLU A 104 -2.21 -20.61 -16.65
C GLU A 104 -0.83 -21.28 -16.52
N GLY A 105 -0.28 -21.80 -17.63
CA GLY A 105 1.04 -22.39 -17.67
C GLY A 105 2.14 -21.38 -17.35
N ASP A 106 2.04 -20.14 -17.86
CA ASP A 106 3.01 -19.07 -17.59
C ASP A 106 2.95 -18.62 -16.14
N VAL A 107 1.72 -18.51 -15.57
CA VAL A 107 1.52 -18.19 -14.15
C VAL A 107 2.15 -19.24 -13.27
N ARG A 108 1.94 -20.53 -13.58
CA ARG A 108 2.52 -21.65 -12.82
C ARG A 108 4.05 -21.64 -12.89
N ALA A 109 4.61 -21.36 -14.05
CA ALA A 109 6.06 -21.23 -14.22
C ALA A 109 6.61 -20.06 -13.37
N ALA A 110 5.95 -18.90 -13.42
CA ALA A 110 6.37 -17.72 -12.67
C ALA A 110 6.24 -17.90 -11.14
N LEU A 111 5.22 -18.63 -10.67
CA LEU A 111 5.03 -18.94 -9.24
C LEU A 111 6.17 -19.75 -8.64
N ALA A 112 6.88 -20.57 -9.44
CA ALA A 112 8.05 -21.32 -8.98
C ALA A 112 9.18 -20.40 -8.50
N HIS A 113 9.20 -19.14 -8.91
CA HIS A 113 10.18 -18.12 -8.58
C HIS A 113 9.72 -17.16 -7.46
N VAL A 114 8.55 -17.41 -6.84
CA VAL A 114 8.02 -16.62 -5.72
C VAL A 114 8.45 -17.26 -4.41
N ASN A 115 9.42 -16.63 -3.75
CA ASN A 115 9.92 -17.08 -2.46
C ASN A 115 10.69 -15.95 -1.76
N TRP A 116 10.04 -15.17 -0.93
CA TRP A 116 10.68 -14.10 -0.18
C TRP A 116 11.85 -14.57 0.71
N ARG A 117 11.85 -15.84 1.15
CA ARG A 117 12.95 -16.39 1.95
C ARG A 117 14.25 -16.54 1.16
N GLY A 118 14.18 -16.48 -0.18
CA GLY A 118 15.34 -16.46 -1.07
C GLY A 118 15.92 -15.06 -1.29
N VAL A 119 15.38 -14.03 -0.65
CA VAL A 119 15.95 -12.67 -0.68
C VAL A 119 16.91 -12.50 0.47
N HIS A 120 18.17 -12.22 0.17
CA HIS A 120 19.22 -12.05 1.16
C HIS A 120 19.71 -10.61 1.18
N VAL A 121 19.74 -9.99 2.36
CA VAL A 121 20.28 -8.66 2.60
C VAL A 121 21.42 -8.77 3.59
N ASN A 122 22.59 -8.23 3.24
CA ASN A 122 23.76 -8.17 4.10
C ASN A 122 24.41 -6.77 3.99
N GLY A 123 24.13 -5.91 4.97
CA GLY A 123 24.45 -4.50 4.89
C GLY A 123 23.74 -3.85 3.71
N SER A 124 24.47 -3.29 2.75
CA SER A 124 23.94 -2.73 1.51
C SER A 124 23.83 -3.75 0.36
N THR A 125 24.35 -4.95 0.54
CA THR A 125 24.33 -5.98 -0.52
C THR A 125 23.01 -6.74 -0.50
N VAL A 126 22.31 -6.77 -1.65
CA VAL A 126 21.07 -7.53 -1.88
C VAL A 126 21.32 -8.62 -2.90
N GLN A 127 20.85 -9.83 -2.63
CA GLN A 127 20.95 -10.98 -3.53
C GLN A 127 19.64 -11.77 -3.56
N LEU A 128 19.20 -12.14 -4.75
CA LEU A 128 18.11 -13.08 -4.97
C LEU A 128 18.72 -14.46 -5.21
N ALA A 129 18.41 -15.44 -4.35
CA ALA A 129 18.94 -16.81 -4.50
C ALA A 129 18.45 -17.49 -5.78
N ASP A 130 17.22 -17.16 -6.20
CA ASP A 130 16.67 -17.58 -7.48
C ASP A 130 16.97 -16.51 -8.55
N PRO A 131 17.70 -16.84 -9.63
CA PRO A 131 18.06 -15.90 -10.68
C PRO A 131 16.88 -15.37 -11.51
N GLU A 132 15.72 -16.02 -11.44
CA GLU A 132 14.48 -15.62 -12.13
C GLU A 132 13.48 -14.89 -11.20
N ALA A 133 13.80 -14.81 -9.90
CA ALA A 133 12.97 -14.05 -8.97
C ALA A 133 12.97 -12.55 -9.30
N CYS A 134 11.86 -11.89 -9.05
CA CYS A 134 11.70 -10.46 -9.33
C CYS A 134 11.01 -9.75 -8.15
N LEU A 135 11.69 -8.77 -7.58
CA LEU A 135 11.14 -7.94 -6.50
C LEU A 135 10.09 -6.97 -7.04
N GLU A 136 9.02 -6.83 -6.29
CA GLU A 136 7.95 -5.84 -6.47
C GLU A 136 7.64 -5.18 -5.13
N LEU A 137 8.01 -3.93 -4.98
CA LEU A 137 7.81 -3.17 -3.73
C LEU A 137 6.55 -2.28 -3.76
N GLY A 138 5.81 -2.27 -4.87
CA GLY A 138 4.66 -1.38 -5.06
C GLY A 138 3.53 -1.57 -4.04
N GLY A 139 3.43 -2.74 -3.40
CA GLY A 139 2.45 -3.05 -2.37
C GLY A 139 2.80 -2.50 -0.98
N ILE A 140 3.97 -1.86 -0.79
CA ILE A 140 4.42 -1.30 0.50
C ILE A 140 5.18 0.03 0.35
N ALA A 141 5.61 0.35 -0.87
CA ALA A 141 6.47 1.51 -1.12
C ALA A 141 5.77 2.84 -0.85
N LYS A 142 4.46 2.95 -1.12
CA LYS A 142 3.74 4.20 -0.87
C LYS A 142 3.69 4.55 0.62
N GLY A 143 3.57 3.54 1.48
CA GLY A 143 3.64 3.72 2.93
C GLY A 143 4.99 4.27 3.36
N TYR A 144 6.08 3.65 2.90
CA TYR A 144 7.43 4.10 3.17
C TYR A 144 7.68 5.55 2.68
N ILE A 145 7.23 5.85 1.47
CA ILE A 145 7.37 7.17 0.86
C ILE A 145 6.56 8.22 1.63
N ALA A 146 5.33 7.91 2.05
CA ALA A 146 4.48 8.83 2.79
C ALA A 146 5.10 9.22 4.14
N ASP A 147 5.66 8.24 4.87
CA ASP A 147 6.41 8.50 6.11
C ASP A 147 7.64 9.38 5.82
N GLY A 148 8.41 9.07 4.77
CA GLY A 148 9.54 9.88 4.35
C GLY A 148 9.17 11.33 3.95
N VAL A 149 7.99 11.52 3.34
CA VAL A 149 7.46 12.87 3.04
C VAL A 149 7.11 13.62 4.32
N LEU A 150 6.48 12.96 5.32
CA LEU A 150 6.22 13.57 6.62
C LEU A 150 7.52 14.00 7.31
N ASP A 151 8.57 13.19 7.22
CA ASP A 151 9.89 13.52 7.76
C ASP A 151 10.52 14.74 7.06
N VAL A 152 10.35 14.86 5.73
CA VAL A 152 10.79 16.05 5.00
C VAL A 152 10.03 17.29 5.48
N LEU A 153 8.71 17.21 5.60
CA LEU A 153 7.87 18.31 6.08
C LEU A 153 8.28 18.73 7.50
N ALA A 154 8.49 17.77 8.41
CA ALA A 154 8.94 18.05 9.79
C ALA A 154 10.31 18.77 9.83
N ARG A 155 11.27 18.35 9.00
CA ARG A 155 12.58 19.03 8.87
C ARG A 155 12.48 20.46 8.34
N HIS A 156 11.41 20.78 7.63
CA HIS A 156 11.07 22.14 7.16
C HIS A 156 10.19 22.92 8.14
N GLY A 157 10.01 22.41 9.37
CA GLY A 157 9.25 23.10 10.43
C GLY A 157 7.71 23.00 10.27
N VAL A 158 7.21 22.11 9.43
CA VAL A 158 5.78 21.84 9.32
C VAL A 158 5.37 20.87 10.45
N GLU A 159 4.43 21.30 11.29
CA GLU A 159 3.94 20.51 12.43
C GLU A 159 2.59 19.85 12.17
N HIS A 160 1.83 20.35 11.19
CA HIS A 160 0.48 19.88 10.86
C HIS A 160 0.40 19.60 9.36
N ALA A 161 0.23 18.34 8.97
CA ALA A 161 0.12 17.97 7.57
C ALA A 161 -0.73 16.72 7.36
N ILE A 162 -1.30 16.62 6.17
CA ILE A 162 -1.86 15.39 5.59
C ILE A 162 -1.24 15.16 4.22
N VAL A 163 -0.68 13.99 4.04
CA VAL A 163 -0.07 13.48 2.81
C VAL A 163 -0.95 12.36 2.29
N ASN A 164 -1.33 12.42 1.02
CA ASN A 164 -2.09 11.37 0.36
C ASN A 164 -1.36 10.94 -0.92
N LEU A 165 -0.88 9.73 -0.95
CA LEU A 165 -0.19 9.12 -2.09
C LEU A 165 -1.10 8.04 -2.71
N GLY A 166 -2.03 8.49 -3.59
CA GLY A 166 -2.93 7.56 -4.29
C GLY A 166 -3.82 6.73 -3.37
N GLY A 167 -4.32 7.33 -2.28
CA GLY A 167 -5.17 6.65 -1.29
C GLY A 167 -4.44 6.13 -0.05
N ASN A 168 -3.10 6.11 -0.06
CA ASN A 168 -2.29 5.92 1.14
C ASN A 168 -2.18 7.27 1.86
N VAL A 169 -2.76 7.40 3.05
CA VAL A 169 -2.86 8.67 3.77
C VAL A 169 -2.04 8.63 5.04
N ALA A 170 -1.08 9.54 5.17
CA ALA A 170 -0.29 9.76 6.37
C ALA A 170 -0.52 11.17 6.91
N VAL A 171 -0.58 11.32 8.24
CA VAL A 171 -0.89 12.59 8.88
C VAL A 171 0.01 12.88 10.07
N MET A 172 0.23 14.16 10.35
CA MET A 172 0.88 14.61 11.57
C MET A 172 0.21 15.85 12.16
N GLY A 173 0.23 15.96 13.50
CA GLY A 173 -0.14 17.13 14.29
C GLY A 173 -1.62 17.48 14.35
N GLY A 174 -2.51 16.70 13.71
CA GLY A 174 -3.93 17.05 13.61
C GLY A 174 -4.17 18.37 12.85
N ARG A 175 -5.38 18.92 12.96
CA ARG A 175 -5.75 20.22 12.37
C ARG A 175 -5.43 21.37 13.34
N LEU A 176 -5.32 22.60 12.82
CA LEU A 176 -5.01 23.79 13.63
C LEU A 176 -6.04 24.11 14.71
N ASP A 177 -7.28 23.63 14.55
CA ASP A 177 -8.35 23.77 15.55
C ASP A 177 -8.31 22.67 16.64
N GLY A 178 -7.27 21.84 16.65
CA GLY A 178 -7.08 20.72 17.58
C GLY A 178 -7.91 19.48 17.24
N THR A 179 -8.69 19.49 16.16
CA THR A 179 -9.46 18.33 15.73
C THR A 179 -8.60 17.35 14.91
N PRO A 180 -8.94 16.04 14.88
CA PRO A 180 -8.27 15.10 14.00
C PRO A 180 -8.53 15.40 12.52
N TRP A 181 -7.56 15.06 11.67
CA TRP A 181 -7.77 14.95 10.23
C TRP A 181 -8.87 13.93 9.97
N GLN A 182 -9.77 14.22 9.03
CA GLN A 182 -10.84 13.31 8.63
C GLN A 182 -10.45 12.65 7.31
N VAL A 183 -10.20 11.35 7.35
CA VAL A 183 -9.86 10.54 6.17
C VAL A 183 -11.10 9.77 5.75
N GLY A 184 -11.58 10.04 4.53
CA GLY A 184 -12.75 9.36 3.96
C GLY A 184 -12.41 7.94 3.51
N LEU A 185 -13.25 6.97 3.86
CA LEU A 185 -13.20 5.61 3.35
C LEU A 185 -14.14 5.48 2.16
N ARG A 186 -13.58 5.10 0.99
CA ARG A 186 -14.32 5.03 -0.27
C ARG A 186 -15.27 3.82 -0.27
N GLN A 187 -16.45 3.99 -0.84
CA GLN A 187 -17.41 2.92 -1.07
C GLN A 187 -16.82 1.87 -2.03
N PRO A 188 -16.59 0.63 -1.59
CA PRO A 188 -15.93 -0.37 -2.43
C PRO A 188 -16.89 -1.02 -3.45
N ILE A 189 -18.21 -0.93 -3.21
CA ILE A 189 -19.24 -1.58 -4.01
C ILE A 189 -20.32 -0.56 -4.34
N ALA A 190 -20.78 -0.50 -5.59
CA ALA A 190 -21.95 0.26 -5.95
C ALA A 190 -23.19 -0.38 -5.30
N SER A 191 -23.85 0.32 -4.39
CA SER A 191 -25.05 -0.17 -3.72
C SER A 191 -26.12 0.91 -3.65
N HIS A 192 -27.39 0.52 -3.91
CA HIS A 192 -28.58 1.38 -3.72
C HIS A 192 -28.44 2.78 -4.37
N GLY A 193 -27.78 2.88 -5.55
CA GLY A 193 -27.57 4.15 -6.25
C GLY A 193 -26.43 5.02 -5.69
N ILE A 194 -25.65 4.53 -4.73
CA ILE A 194 -24.44 5.18 -4.23
C ILE A 194 -23.27 4.79 -5.13
N PRO A 195 -22.60 5.76 -5.79
CA PRO A 195 -21.47 5.46 -6.66
C PRO A 195 -20.24 5.03 -5.83
N VAL A 196 -19.38 4.20 -6.41
CA VAL A 196 -18.08 3.78 -5.82
C VAL A 196 -17.10 4.95 -5.56
N THR A 197 -17.39 6.13 -6.06
CA THR A 197 -16.65 7.36 -5.75
C THR A 197 -17.07 8.04 -4.45
N ALA A 198 -18.22 7.64 -3.88
CA ALA A 198 -18.70 8.18 -2.61
C ALA A 198 -17.87 7.64 -1.44
N MET A 199 -17.86 8.39 -0.34
CA MET A 199 -17.31 7.92 0.94
C MET A 199 -18.43 7.32 1.78
N PHE A 200 -18.25 6.12 2.31
CA PHE A 200 -19.22 5.48 3.20
C PHE A 200 -18.96 5.82 4.67
N ALA A 201 -17.70 6.13 5.01
CA ALA A 201 -17.29 6.45 6.36
C ALA A 201 -16.14 7.46 6.37
N ALA A 202 -15.86 8.01 7.53
CA ALA A 202 -14.67 8.80 7.80
C ALA A 202 -13.99 8.35 9.09
N VAL A 203 -12.65 8.34 9.07
CA VAL A 203 -11.77 8.03 10.20
C VAL A 203 -11.04 9.29 10.64
N GLY A 204 -11.02 9.57 11.95
CA GLY A 204 -10.32 10.71 12.52
C GLY A 204 -8.95 10.31 13.05
N VAL A 205 -7.87 10.98 12.57
CA VAL A 205 -6.49 10.70 12.98
C VAL A 205 -5.71 12.00 13.20
N THR A 206 -4.99 12.12 14.32
CA THR A 206 -4.14 13.28 14.62
C THR A 206 -2.70 13.06 14.19
N SER A 207 -2.20 11.83 14.30
CA SER A 207 -0.89 11.39 13.85
C SER A 207 -0.94 9.92 13.48
N GLY A 208 -0.18 9.51 12.50
CA GLY A 208 -0.17 8.14 11.98
C GLY A 208 -0.73 8.05 10.57
N SER A 209 -1.41 6.97 10.23
CA SER A 209 -1.87 6.72 8.88
C SER A 209 -3.23 6.04 8.80
N VAL A 210 -3.86 6.20 7.64
CA VAL A 210 -5.05 5.46 7.20
C VAL A 210 -4.76 4.96 5.79
N VAL A 211 -4.51 3.67 5.66
CA VAL A 211 -4.16 3.04 4.38
C VAL A 211 -5.23 2.04 4.00
N THR A 212 -5.72 2.14 2.77
CA THR A 212 -6.76 1.25 2.26
C THR A 212 -6.27 0.51 1.03
N SER A 213 -6.35 -0.82 1.06
CA SER A 213 -6.28 -1.67 -0.12
C SER A 213 -7.68 -2.10 -0.53
N GLY A 214 -7.95 -2.13 -1.85
CA GLY A 214 -9.26 -2.51 -2.36
C GLY A 214 -9.19 -3.16 -3.73
N VAL A 215 -10.02 -4.18 -3.95
CA VAL A 215 -10.08 -4.94 -5.21
C VAL A 215 -10.58 -4.11 -6.40
N TYR A 216 -11.20 -2.96 -6.13
CA TYR A 216 -11.83 -2.09 -7.13
C TYR A 216 -10.89 -1.05 -7.76
N GLU A 217 -9.67 -0.88 -7.24
CA GLU A 217 -8.78 0.22 -7.68
C GLU A 217 -8.18 0.00 -9.07
N ARG A 218 -7.72 -1.22 -9.33
CA ARG A 218 -7.19 -1.64 -10.63
C ARG A 218 -7.84 -2.96 -10.98
N ALA A 219 -8.97 -2.89 -11.68
CA ALA A 219 -9.78 -4.05 -12.04
C ALA A 219 -10.33 -3.91 -13.46
N PHE A 220 -10.56 -5.04 -14.10
CA PHE A 220 -11.29 -5.14 -15.36
C PHE A 220 -12.19 -6.38 -15.36
N THR A 221 -13.13 -6.44 -16.29
CA THR A 221 -14.01 -7.60 -16.47
C THR A 221 -13.72 -8.24 -17.82
N SER A 222 -13.56 -9.57 -17.84
CA SER A 222 -13.48 -10.39 -19.05
C SER A 222 -14.35 -11.61 -18.90
N ASP A 223 -15.17 -11.91 -19.91
CA ASP A 223 -16.09 -13.06 -19.91
C ASP A 223 -16.99 -13.17 -18.66
N GLY A 224 -17.42 -12.01 -18.14
CA GLY A 224 -18.27 -11.93 -16.94
C GLY A 224 -17.55 -12.15 -15.62
N LYS A 225 -16.24 -12.43 -15.63
CA LYS A 225 -15.39 -12.54 -14.42
C LYS A 225 -14.60 -11.25 -14.20
N ALA A 226 -14.60 -10.77 -12.96
CA ALA A 226 -13.77 -9.64 -12.55
C ALA A 226 -12.34 -10.08 -12.21
N TYR A 227 -11.36 -9.30 -12.66
CA TYR A 227 -9.95 -9.49 -12.38
C TYR A 227 -9.41 -8.19 -11.76
N HIS A 228 -8.68 -8.30 -10.66
CA HIS A 228 -8.11 -7.17 -9.94
C HIS A 228 -6.64 -7.41 -9.58
N HIS A 229 -5.94 -6.35 -9.24
CA HIS A 229 -4.49 -6.33 -9.06
C HIS A 229 -3.98 -6.99 -7.76
N ILE A 230 -4.85 -7.35 -6.84
CA ILE A 230 -4.46 -8.07 -5.62
C ILE A 230 -4.36 -9.56 -5.98
N ILE A 231 -3.12 -9.99 -6.21
CA ILE A 231 -2.82 -11.36 -6.64
C ILE A 231 -2.51 -12.22 -5.42
N ASP A 232 -3.13 -13.39 -5.35
CA ASP A 232 -2.84 -14.39 -4.32
C ASP A 232 -1.51 -15.09 -4.63
N PRO A 233 -0.49 -15.03 -3.77
CA PRO A 233 0.80 -15.66 -3.98
C PRO A 233 0.74 -17.19 -4.03
N ARG A 234 -0.36 -17.78 -3.57
CA ARG A 234 -0.58 -19.25 -3.61
C ARG A 234 -1.04 -19.73 -4.98
N THR A 235 -1.69 -18.87 -5.75
CA THR A 235 -2.31 -19.23 -7.04
C THR A 235 -1.75 -18.46 -8.22
N GLY A 236 -1.24 -17.24 -8.00
CA GLY A 236 -0.80 -16.30 -9.04
C GLY A 236 -1.95 -15.62 -9.79
N PHE A 237 -3.19 -15.79 -9.32
CA PHE A 237 -4.41 -15.18 -9.85
C PHE A 237 -4.99 -14.16 -8.84
N PRO A 238 -5.91 -13.28 -9.29
CA PRO A 238 -6.63 -12.40 -8.39
C PRO A 238 -7.24 -13.15 -7.21
N ALA A 239 -7.09 -12.59 -6.01
CA ALA A 239 -7.56 -13.20 -4.77
C ALA A 239 -9.07 -13.46 -4.81
N GLU A 240 -9.47 -14.64 -4.40
CA GLU A 240 -10.86 -14.98 -4.12
C GLU A 240 -11.09 -14.87 -2.60
N SER A 241 -11.60 -13.73 -2.17
CA SER A 241 -11.82 -13.37 -0.77
C SER A 241 -13.22 -12.80 -0.56
N ASP A 242 -13.75 -12.98 0.64
CA ASP A 242 -14.97 -12.29 1.06
C ASP A 242 -14.74 -10.79 1.32
N VAL A 243 -13.49 -10.38 1.61
CA VAL A 243 -13.11 -8.98 1.84
C VAL A 243 -12.78 -8.29 0.52
N VAL A 244 -13.44 -7.17 0.24
CA VAL A 244 -13.22 -6.34 -0.97
C VAL A 244 -12.49 -5.05 -0.68
N SER A 245 -12.41 -4.63 0.59
CA SER A 245 -11.68 -3.46 1.05
C SER A 245 -11.16 -3.69 2.47
N ALA A 246 -9.88 -3.38 2.69
CA ALA A 246 -9.24 -3.41 4.00
C ALA A 246 -8.54 -2.09 4.26
N THR A 247 -8.97 -1.40 5.31
CA THR A 247 -8.35 -0.17 5.82
C THR A 247 -7.61 -0.48 7.09
N VAL A 248 -6.37 -0.02 7.17
CA VAL A 248 -5.52 -0.11 8.36
C VAL A 248 -5.28 1.30 8.90
N VAL A 249 -5.53 1.50 10.18
CA VAL A 249 -5.13 2.68 10.95
C VAL A 249 -3.93 2.28 11.80
N SER A 250 -2.81 2.96 11.61
CA SER A 250 -1.52 2.59 12.19
C SER A 250 -0.66 3.81 12.53
N ARG A 251 0.45 3.58 13.23
CA ARG A 251 1.38 4.65 13.63
C ARG A 251 2.20 5.18 12.46
N THR A 252 2.57 4.30 11.54
CA THR A 252 3.33 4.65 10.34
C THR A 252 2.55 4.21 9.10
N SER A 253 2.75 4.91 8.01
CA SER A 253 2.12 4.58 6.74
C SER A 253 2.69 3.30 6.13
N LEU A 254 3.97 3.02 6.40
CA LEU A 254 4.63 1.77 6.06
C LEU A 254 3.90 0.56 6.66
N GLU A 255 3.55 0.63 7.94
CA GLU A 255 2.82 -0.42 8.66
C GLU A 255 1.43 -0.65 8.05
N GLY A 256 0.70 0.43 7.77
CA GLY A 256 -0.61 0.36 7.11
C GLY A 256 -0.54 -0.27 5.72
N ASP A 257 0.43 0.13 4.89
CA ASP A 257 0.61 -0.39 3.53
C ASP A 257 1.05 -1.86 3.55
N GLY A 258 1.98 -2.21 4.45
CA GLY A 258 2.51 -3.57 4.60
C GLY A 258 1.47 -4.62 4.99
N TYR A 259 0.43 -4.22 5.72
CA TYR A 259 -0.62 -5.17 6.15
C TYR A 259 -1.88 -5.13 5.31
N SER A 260 -2.28 -3.98 4.74
CA SER A 260 -3.61 -3.81 4.14
C SER A 260 -3.94 -4.83 3.04
N THR A 261 -2.97 -5.18 2.20
CA THR A 261 -3.16 -6.17 1.14
C THR A 261 -3.31 -7.59 1.70
N SER A 262 -2.51 -7.95 2.70
CA SER A 262 -2.58 -9.27 3.34
C SER A 262 -3.92 -9.52 4.03
N LEU A 263 -4.52 -8.48 4.62
CA LEU A 263 -5.83 -8.59 5.29
C LEU A 263 -6.95 -8.97 4.31
N ILE A 264 -6.89 -8.51 3.05
CA ILE A 264 -7.82 -8.97 2.01
C ILE A 264 -7.62 -10.46 1.75
N LEU A 265 -6.38 -10.91 1.63
CA LEU A 265 -6.03 -12.31 1.35
C LEU A 265 -6.37 -13.26 2.52
N MET A 266 -6.40 -12.75 3.75
CA MET A 266 -6.80 -13.51 4.96
C MET A 266 -8.32 -13.73 5.04
N GLY A 267 -9.13 -12.90 4.36
CA GLY A 267 -10.57 -12.85 4.57
C GLY A 267 -10.96 -12.19 5.90
N ALA A 268 -12.25 -11.97 6.14
CA ALA A 268 -12.71 -11.18 7.28
C ALA A 268 -12.33 -11.81 8.64
N GLU A 269 -12.53 -13.12 8.80
CA GLU A 269 -12.19 -13.82 10.03
C GLU A 269 -10.69 -13.82 10.31
N GLY A 270 -9.88 -14.20 9.31
CA GLY A 270 -8.43 -14.24 9.44
C GLY A 270 -7.82 -12.86 9.71
N ALA A 271 -8.34 -11.83 9.04
CA ALA A 271 -7.89 -10.45 9.25
C ALA A 271 -8.20 -9.91 10.65
N LEU A 272 -9.37 -10.24 11.22
CA LEU A 272 -9.71 -9.88 12.60
C LEU A 272 -8.85 -10.64 13.62
N GLN A 273 -8.58 -11.93 13.37
CA GLN A 273 -7.68 -12.72 14.21
C GLN A 273 -6.24 -12.18 14.16
N PHE A 274 -5.77 -11.79 12.97
CA PHE A 274 -4.46 -11.14 12.79
C PHE A 274 -4.40 -9.83 13.56
N ALA A 275 -5.38 -8.94 13.41
CA ALA A 275 -5.42 -7.66 14.13
C ALA A 275 -5.51 -7.83 15.66
N ALA A 276 -6.13 -8.89 16.16
CA ALA A 276 -6.13 -9.18 17.59
C ALA A 276 -4.74 -9.54 18.15
N GLN A 277 -3.82 -10.01 17.30
CA GLN A 277 -2.43 -10.30 17.66
C GLN A 277 -1.50 -9.09 17.41
N HIS A 278 -2.00 -8.07 16.71
CA HIS A 278 -1.30 -6.82 16.35
C HIS A 278 -2.04 -5.60 16.92
N PRO A 279 -1.96 -5.37 18.27
CA PRO A 279 -2.70 -4.29 18.94
C PRO A 279 -2.23 -2.87 18.56
N GLU A 280 -1.12 -2.77 17.83
CA GLU A 280 -0.60 -1.52 17.26
C GLU A 280 -1.43 -1.00 16.09
N ILE A 281 -2.26 -1.84 15.45
CA ILE A 281 -3.14 -1.45 14.34
C ILE A 281 -4.61 -1.55 14.72
N ASP A 282 -5.44 -0.74 14.07
CA ASP A 282 -6.88 -0.89 14.00
C ASP A 282 -7.30 -1.08 12.55
N ILE A 283 -8.31 -1.92 12.30
CA ILE A 283 -8.75 -2.24 10.93
C ILE A 283 -10.25 -2.00 10.74
N VAL A 284 -10.59 -1.61 9.50
CA VAL A 284 -11.96 -1.60 8.98
C VAL A 284 -11.98 -2.42 7.71
N LEU A 285 -12.81 -3.45 7.66
CA LEU A 285 -12.98 -4.33 6.50
C LEU A 285 -14.39 -4.13 5.92
N VAL A 286 -14.51 -4.23 4.62
CA VAL A 286 -15.79 -4.30 3.93
C VAL A 286 -15.82 -5.57 3.08
N ASP A 287 -16.87 -6.35 3.20
CA ASP A 287 -17.04 -7.56 2.40
C ASP A 287 -17.82 -7.31 1.09
N ALA A 288 -17.93 -8.35 0.27
CA ALA A 288 -18.64 -8.29 -1.00
C ALA A 288 -20.17 -8.02 -0.86
N GLN A 289 -20.73 -8.16 0.33
CA GLN A 289 -22.12 -7.83 0.65
C GLN A 289 -22.28 -6.44 1.24
N GLY A 290 -21.16 -5.68 1.41
CA GLY A 290 -21.17 -4.35 2.00
C GLY A 290 -21.26 -4.36 3.53
N ARG A 291 -21.05 -5.50 4.19
CA ARG A 291 -20.98 -5.58 5.65
C ARG A 291 -19.63 -5.03 6.11
N ILE A 292 -19.67 -4.29 7.22
CA ILE A 292 -18.49 -3.67 7.80
C ILE A 292 -18.06 -4.46 9.03
N PHE A 293 -16.79 -4.82 9.09
CA PHE A 293 -16.15 -5.42 10.26
C PHE A 293 -15.03 -4.49 10.73
N ALA A 294 -14.85 -4.37 12.03
CA ALA A 294 -13.82 -3.49 12.57
C ALA A 294 -13.28 -4.04 13.90
N THR A 295 -12.03 -3.66 14.21
CA THR A 295 -11.48 -3.88 15.56
C THR A 295 -12.18 -2.98 16.59
N PRO A 296 -12.17 -3.37 17.89
CA PRO A 296 -12.80 -2.56 18.95
C PRO A 296 -12.24 -1.14 19.07
N GLY A 297 -10.99 -0.89 18.64
CA GLY A 297 -10.39 0.44 18.67
C GLY A 297 -11.07 1.45 17.73
N ILE A 298 -11.72 0.96 16.67
CA ILE A 298 -12.51 1.79 15.76
C ILE A 298 -13.81 2.20 16.45
N GLY A 299 -14.04 3.52 16.58
CA GLY A 299 -15.15 4.10 17.32
C GLY A 299 -14.86 4.36 18.81
N ASP A 300 -13.85 3.71 19.36
CA ASP A 300 -13.38 3.92 20.75
C ASP A 300 -12.20 4.92 20.78
N ARG A 301 -10.98 4.45 20.47
CA ARG A 301 -9.78 5.31 20.41
C ARG A 301 -9.56 6.01 19.06
N VAL A 302 -10.11 5.44 17.97
CA VAL A 302 -10.08 5.99 16.61
C VAL A 302 -11.46 6.51 16.27
N PRO A 303 -11.68 7.85 16.19
CA PRO A 303 -12.96 8.42 15.79
C PRO A 303 -13.42 7.87 14.45
N PHE A 304 -14.61 7.30 14.41
CA PHE A 304 -15.21 6.70 13.23
C PHE A 304 -16.64 7.18 13.04
N ARG A 305 -17.01 7.56 11.84
CA ARG A 305 -18.36 8.02 11.51
C ARG A 305 -18.82 7.46 10.17
N LEU A 306 -19.98 6.80 10.14
CA LEU A 306 -20.66 6.46 8.89
C LEU A 306 -21.25 7.73 8.25
N LEU A 307 -21.08 7.89 6.96
CA LEU A 307 -21.49 9.09 6.22
C LEU A 307 -22.87 8.94 5.53
N ASN A 308 -23.31 7.70 5.29
CA ASN A 308 -24.52 7.37 4.52
C ASN A 308 -25.63 6.73 5.37
N SER A 309 -25.68 7.00 6.69
CA SER A 309 -26.68 6.41 7.59
C SER A 309 -28.03 7.13 7.62
N GLU A 310 -28.25 8.12 6.74
CA GLU A 310 -29.55 8.77 6.59
C GLU A 310 -30.20 8.35 5.25
N ARG A 311 -30.88 7.19 5.25
CA ARG A 311 -32.11 6.94 4.48
C ARG A 311 -32.91 5.78 5.07
#